data_be76247e8b09eea720c1ffa0eef591d0
#
_entry.id   be76247e8b09eea720c1ffa0eef591d0
#
_cell.length_a   1.000
_cell.length_b   1.000
_cell.length_c   1.000
_cell.angle_alpha   90.00
_cell.angle_beta   90.00
_cell.angle_gamma   90.00
#
_symmetry.space_group_name_H-M   'P 1'
#
loop_
_entity.id
_entity.type
_entity.pdbx_description
1 polymer ?
#
loop_
_entity_poly.entity_id
_entity_poly.type
_entity_poly.pdbx_seq_one_letter_code
_entity_poly.pdbx_strand_id
1 'polypeptide(L)'
;MLIISLSLFGLCACGGESKTPTPQYEQISAEKAKELMGTEKDYIILDARTQEEFDEGHIDGAILIPEYEVANRAEKELLDKDQLILVYCRSGRRSKIASQALIDLGYTNVKEFGGIIDWPYEIVK
;
A
#
# COMPACT_ATOMS: atom_id res chain seq x y z
N MET A 1 -12.88 25.53 -63.39
CA MET A 1 -12.13 24.35 -63.03
C MET A 1 -11.83 24.36 -61.56
N LEU A 2 -12.66 23.71 -60.83
CA LEU A 2 -12.56 23.74 -59.44
C LEU A 2 -12.19 22.38 -58.94
N ILE A 3 -11.10 22.28 -58.23
CA ILE A 3 -10.69 21.06 -57.59
C ILE A 3 -10.93 21.24 -56.12
N ILE A 4 -11.89 20.54 -55.66
CA ILE A 4 -12.15 20.50 -54.23
C ILE A 4 -11.38 19.34 -53.68
N SER A 5 -10.34 19.65 -53.02
CA SER A 5 -9.66 18.69 -52.22
C SER A 5 -10.41 18.54 -50.90
N LEU A 6 -11.13 17.50 -50.83
CA LEU A 6 -11.75 17.12 -49.58
C LEU A 6 -10.75 16.34 -48.78
N SER A 7 -10.06 16.99 -47.94
CA SER A 7 -9.25 16.29 -46.95
C SER A 7 -10.19 15.72 -45.91
N LEU A 8 -10.40 14.47 -46.06
CA LEU A 8 -11.11 13.72 -45.05
C LEU A 8 -10.18 13.49 -43.89
N PHE A 9 -10.44 14.17 -42.83
CA PHE A 9 -9.83 13.84 -41.58
C PHE A 9 -10.42 12.57 -41.04
N GLY A 10 -9.72 11.50 -41.24
CA GLY A 10 -9.93 10.35 -40.40
C GLY A 10 -9.59 10.73 -38.99
N LEU A 11 -10.57 11.13 -38.27
CA LEU A 11 -10.40 11.28 -36.86
C LEU A 11 -10.15 9.91 -36.29
N CYS A 12 -8.93 9.66 -35.97
CA CYS A 12 -8.62 8.52 -35.15
C CYS A 12 -9.20 8.81 -33.79
N ALA A 13 -10.41 8.40 -33.59
CA ALA A 13 -10.90 8.28 -32.22
C ALA A 13 -9.98 7.33 -31.53
N CYS A 14 -9.17 7.84 -30.66
CA CYS A 14 -8.42 7.01 -29.77
C CYS A 14 -9.40 6.25 -28.91
N GLY A 15 -9.78 5.09 -29.34
CA GLY A 15 -10.45 4.14 -28.50
C GLY A 15 -9.49 3.54 -27.50
N GLY A 16 -8.31 4.07 -27.38
CA GLY A 16 -7.41 3.70 -26.34
C GLY A 16 -7.96 4.20 -25.03
N GLU A 17 -8.52 3.31 -24.28
CA GLU A 17 -8.76 3.54 -22.88
C GLU A 17 -7.44 3.90 -22.26
N SER A 18 -7.23 5.17 -22.00
CA SER A 18 -6.18 5.55 -21.10
C SER A 18 -6.64 5.16 -19.72
N LYS A 19 -6.37 3.93 -19.38
CA LYS A 19 -6.45 3.53 -18.00
C LYS A 19 -5.32 4.23 -17.29
N THR A 20 -5.65 5.33 -16.63
CA THR A 20 -4.84 5.81 -15.55
C THR A 20 -4.64 4.62 -14.62
N PRO A 21 -3.39 4.21 -14.34
CA PRO A 21 -3.19 3.11 -13.41
C PRO A 21 -3.89 3.46 -12.13
N THR A 22 -4.80 2.60 -11.69
CA THR A 22 -5.38 2.71 -10.36
C THR A 22 -4.22 2.70 -9.38
N PRO A 23 -4.11 3.66 -8.47
CA PRO A 23 -3.09 3.62 -7.44
C PRO A 23 -3.13 2.27 -6.75
N GLN A 24 -1.98 1.65 -6.63
CA GLN A 24 -1.86 0.33 -6.03
C GLN A 24 -0.81 0.37 -4.94
N TYR A 25 -0.98 -0.46 -3.94
CA TYR A 25 0.11 -0.71 -3.03
C TYR A 25 1.14 -1.61 -3.70
N GLU A 26 2.38 -1.51 -3.26
CA GLU A 26 3.47 -2.35 -3.76
C GLU A 26 3.66 -3.54 -2.83
N GLN A 27 3.88 -4.72 -3.39
CA GLN A 27 4.27 -5.90 -2.61
C GLN A 27 5.78 -6.01 -2.62
N ILE A 28 6.37 -6.11 -1.44
CA ILE A 28 7.82 -6.23 -1.27
C ILE A 28 8.14 -7.44 -0.39
N SER A 29 9.39 -7.87 -0.43
CA SER A 29 9.87 -8.94 0.44
C SER A 29 10.12 -8.45 1.87
N ALA A 30 10.23 -9.39 2.80
CA ALA A 30 10.65 -9.09 4.17
C ALA A 30 12.04 -8.44 4.18
N GLU A 31 12.95 -8.92 3.33
CA GLU A 31 14.29 -8.35 3.21
C GLU A 31 14.24 -6.89 2.75
N LYS A 32 13.43 -6.60 1.75
CA LYS A 32 13.26 -5.23 1.25
C LYS A 32 12.65 -4.33 2.31
N ALA A 33 11.66 -4.82 3.03
CA ALA A 33 11.07 -4.07 4.14
C ALA A 33 12.13 -3.75 5.21
N LYS A 34 12.94 -4.73 5.58
CA LYS A 34 14.03 -4.53 6.54
C LYS A 34 15.05 -3.52 6.05
N GLU A 35 15.39 -3.56 4.78
CA GLU A 35 16.29 -2.60 4.16
C GLU A 35 15.72 -1.18 4.26
N LEU A 36 14.44 -1.01 3.92
CA LEU A 36 13.77 0.31 4.01
C LEU A 36 13.73 0.85 5.44
N MET A 37 13.51 -0.02 6.42
CA MET A 37 13.56 0.35 7.84
C MET A 37 14.93 0.86 8.26
N GLY A 38 15.99 0.43 7.57
CA GLY A 38 17.35 0.88 7.84
C GLY A 38 17.75 2.13 7.07
N THR A 39 17.15 2.40 5.92
CA THR A 39 17.53 3.51 5.04
C THR A 39 16.59 4.70 5.13
N GLU A 40 15.31 4.46 5.42
CA GLU A 40 14.32 5.53 5.53
C GLU A 40 14.21 6.01 6.97
N LYS A 41 13.97 7.30 7.13
CA LYS A 41 13.88 7.90 8.47
C LYS A 41 12.45 8.14 8.92
N ASP A 42 11.54 8.30 7.96
CA ASP A 42 10.16 8.69 8.24
C ASP A 42 9.22 7.65 7.63
N TYR A 43 8.98 6.60 8.36
CA TYR A 43 8.09 5.53 7.93
C TYR A 43 7.25 5.03 9.10
N ILE A 44 6.18 4.38 8.75
CA ILE A 44 5.30 3.69 9.71
C ILE A 44 5.34 2.19 9.41
N ILE A 45 5.43 1.39 10.45
CA ILE A 45 5.21 -0.05 10.35
C ILE A 45 3.79 -0.29 10.89
N LEU A 46 2.93 -0.83 10.05
CA LEU A 46 1.54 -1.10 10.40
C LEU A 46 1.29 -2.59 10.54
N ASP A 47 0.90 -2.98 11.74
CA ASP A 47 0.46 -4.33 12.04
C ASP A 47 -1.06 -4.39 11.87
N ALA A 48 -1.53 -5.19 10.92
CA ALA A 48 -2.95 -5.29 10.58
C ALA A 48 -3.65 -6.47 11.28
N ARG A 49 -3.01 -7.04 12.31
CA ARG A 49 -3.54 -8.19 13.05
C ARG A 49 -4.47 -7.74 14.17
N THR A 50 -4.80 -8.66 15.06
CA THR A 50 -5.59 -8.35 16.25
C THR A 50 -4.70 -7.89 17.40
N GLN A 51 -5.33 -7.30 18.42
CA GLN A 51 -4.63 -6.91 19.64
C GLN A 51 -3.94 -8.10 20.32
N GLU A 52 -4.62 -9.24 20.37
CA GLU A 52 -4.06 -10.46 20.98
C GLU A 52 -2.78 -10.90 20.28
N GLU A 53 -2.82 -10.93 18.93
CA GLU A 53 -1.65 -11.29 18.15
C GLU A 53 -0.50 -10.30 18.35
N PHE A 54 -0.81 -9.02 18.37
CA PHE A 54 0.17 -7.97 18.61
C PHE A 54 0.85 -8.15 19.98
N ASP A 55 0.09 -8.44 21.00
CA ASP A 55 0.60 -8.62 22.35
C ASP A 55 1.50 -9.86 22.48
N GLU A 56 1.26 -10.88 21.67
CA GLU A 56 2.09 -12.09 21.64
C GLU A 56 3.46 -11.85 21.00
N GLY A 57 3.58 -10.83 20.19
CA GLY A 57 4.83 -10.47 19.54
C GLY A 57 4.55 -9.66 18.27
N HIS A 58 5.35 -8.64 18.04
CA HIS A 58 5.22 -7.76 16.88
C HIS A 58 6.58 -7.22 16.47
N ILE A 59 6.65 -6.62 15.29
CA ILE A 59 7.87 -5.98 14.84
C ILE A 59 8.06 -4.69 15.63
N ASP A 60 9.27 -4.47 16.12
CA ASP A 60 9.59 -3.32 16.95
C ASP A 60 9.22 -2.01 16.24
N GLY A 61 8.52 -1.15 16.95
CA GLY A 61 8.04 0.12 16.42
C GLY A 61 6.74 0.05 15.65
N ALA A 62 6.17 -1.14 15.46
CA ALA A 62 4.90 -1.28 14.77
C ALA A 62 3.75 -0.68 15.56
N ILE A 63 2.83 -0.03 14.85
CA ILE A 63 1.55 0.39 15.40
C ILE A 63 0.48 -0.59 14.95
N LEU A 64 -0.51 -0.77 15.77
CA LEU A 64 -1.59 -1.71 15.51
C LEU A 64 -2.84 -0.99 15.02
N ILE A 65 -3.28 -1.34 13.81
CA ILE A 65 -4.63 -1.05 13.36
C ILE A 65 -5.13 -2.34 12.69
N PRO A 66 -6.02 -3.09 13.35
CA PRO A 66 -6.56 -4.30 12.75
C PRO A 66 -7.15 -4.02 11.36
N GLU A 67 -7.02 -4.97 10.45
CA GLU A 67 -7.37 -4.73 9.04
C GLU A 67 -8.82 -4.24 8.85
N TYR A 68 -9.74 -4.74 9.66
CA TYR A 68 -11.15 -4.35 9.58
C TYR A 68 -11.43 -2.96 10.15
N GLU A 69 -10.45 -2.34 10.82
CA GLU A 69 -10.57 -1.00 11.38
C GLU A 69 -9.81 0.06 10.57
N VAL A 70 -9.01 -0.34 9.58
CA VAL A 70 -8.18 0.60 8.81
C VAL A 70 -9.03 1.68 8.14
N ALA A 71 -10.11 1.29 7.51
CA ALA A 71 -10.98 2.24 6.81
C ALA A 71 -11.53 3.36 7.73
N ASN A 72 -11.74 3.04 9.01
CA ASN A 72 -12.33 3.99 9.96
C ASN A 72 -11.29 4.73 10.80
N ARG A 73 -10.10 4.17 10.97
CA ARG A 73 -9.11 4.69 11.90
C ARG A 73 -7.89 5.35 11.23
N ALA A 74 -7.54 4.91 10.02
CA ALA A 74 -6.28 5.33 9.42
C ALA A 74 -6.14 6.85 9.32
N GLU A 75 -7.13 7.54 8.83
CA GLU A 75 -7.03 8.99 8.62
C GLU A 75 -6.90 9.79 9.93
N LYS A 76 -7.29 9.20 11.05
CA LYS A 76 -7.15 9.82 12.37
C LYS A 76 -5.79 9.56 12.99
N GLU A 77 -5.16 8.45 12.64
CA GLU A 77 -3.91 7.99 13.26
C GLU A 77 -2.69 8.15 12.37
N LEU A 78 -2.88 8.10 11.05
CA LEU A 78 -1.83 8.24 10.04
C LEU A 78 -2.09 9.53 9.26
N LEU A 79 -1.58 10.63 9.76
CA LEU A 79 -1.96 11.95 9.26
C LEU A 79 -1.30 12.34 7.94
N ASP A 80 -0.14 11.77 7.63
CA ASP A 80 0.57 12.08 6.38
C ASP A 80 0.30 11.00 5.34
N LYS A 81 -0.50 11.34 4.35
CA LYS A 81 -0.89 10.40 3.30
C LYS A 81 0.23 10.05 2.32
N ASP A 82 1.32 10.77 2.35
CA ASP A 82 2.48 10.51 1.48
C ASP A 82 3.61 9.80 2.21
N GLN A 83 3.45 9.56 3.49
CA GLN A 83 4.44 8.86 4.30
C GLN A 83 4.51 7.39 3.90
N LEU A 84 5.71 6.82 3.93
CA LEU A 84 5.91 5.40 3.70
C LEU A 84 5.23 4.59 4.81
N ILE A 85 4.35 3.68 4.41
CA ILE A 85 3.68 2.77 5.33
C ILE A 85 4.03 1.33 4.92
N LEU A 86 4.68 0.62 5.83
CA LEU A 86 5.07 -0.78 5.65
C LEU A 86 4.05 -1.64 6.40
N VAL A 87 3.29 -2.44 5.67
CA VAL A 87 2.13 -3.17 6.21
C VAL A 87 2.39 -4.66 6.26
N TYR A 88 2.11 -5.29 7.39
CA TYR A 88 2.19 -6.74 7.53
C TYR A 88 1.01 -7.27 8.35
N CYS A 89 0.82 -8.57 8.30
CA CYS A 89 -0.11 -9.27 9.18
C CYS A 89 0.50 -10.60 9.62
N ARG A 90 -0.30 -11.65 9.80
CA ARG A 90 0.23 -12.95 10.18
C ARG A 90 0.79 -13.71 8.98
N SER A 91 0.03 -13.85 7.91
CA SER A 91 0.37 -14.66 6.73
C SER A 91 0.24 -13.93 5.39
N GLY A 92 -0.16 -12.66 5.38
CA GLY A 92 -0.22 -11.82 4.18
C GLY A 92 -1.61 -11.51 3.65
N ARG A 93 -2.66 -12.18 4.10
CA ARG A 93 -4.03 -11.93 3.60
C ARG A 93 -4.61 -10.61 4.10
N ARG A 94 -4.57 -10.40 5.43
CA ARG A 94 -5.12 -9.18 6.05
C ARG A 94 -4.31 -7.94 5.70
N SER A 95 -3.01 -8.07 5.54
CA SER A 95 -2.15 -6.95 5.17
C SER A 95 -2.45 -6.43 3.76
N LYS A 96 -2.85 -7.31 2.85
CA LYS A 96 -3.28 -6.89 1.51
C LYS A 96 -4.60 -6.15 1.56
N ILE A 97 -5.54 -6.60 2.38
CA ILE A 97 -6.81 -5.91 2.59
C ILE A 97 -6.57 -4.54 3.21
N ALA A 98 -5.75 -4.48 4.25
CA ALA A 98 -5.41 -3.22 4.90
C ALA A 98 -4.70 -2.25 3.95
N SER A 99 -3.77 -2.75 3.14
CA SER A 99 -3.05 -1.94 2.16
C SER A 99 -3.99 -1.36 1.11
N GLN A 100 -4.92 -2.16 0.60
CA GLN A 100 -5.91 -1.67 -0.34
C GLN A 100 -6.83 -0.62 0.28
N ALA A 101 -7.23 -0.82 1.52
CA ALA A 101 -8.03 0.17 2.24
C ALA A 101 -7.28 1.51 2.38
N LEU A 102 -5.98 1.47 2.63
CA LEU A 102 -5.15 2.68 2.67
C LEU A 102 -5.12 3.37 1.31
N ILE A 103 -4.92 2.63 0.24
CA ILE A 103 -4.93 3.18 -1.12
C ILE A 103 -6.28 3.85 -1.41
N ASP A 104 -7.37 3.19 -1.06
CA ASP A 104 -8.71 3.73 -1.27
C ASP A 104 -8.95 5.02 -0.49
N LEU A 105 -8.27 5.21 0.63
CA LEU A 105 -8.32 6.44 1.42
C LEU A 105 -7.39 7.54 0.90
N GLY A 106 -6.58 7.26 -0.12
CA GLY A 106 -5.69 8.26 -0.72
C GLY A 106 -4.25 8.22 -0.23
N TYR A 107 -3.85 7.20 0.51
CA TYR A 107 -2.44 7.02 0.87
C TYR A 107 -1.64 6.62 -0.37
N THR A 108 -0.50 7.24 -0.59
CA THR A 108 0.24 7.16 -1.85
C THR A 108 1.48 6.29 -1.79
N ASN A 109 1.93 5.90 -0.61
CA ASN A 109 3.21 5.21 -0.45
C ASN A 109 3.07 4.02 0.48
N VAL A 110 2.34 3.01 0.03
CA VAL A 110 1.99 1.82 0.80
C VAL A 110 2.72 0.62 0.25
N LYS A 111 3.46 -0.07 1.10
CA LYS A 111 4.19 -1.29 0.75
C LYS A 111 3.80 -2.41 1.71
N GLU A 112 3.36 -3.52 1.15
CA GLU A 112 2.91 -4.68 1.90
C GLU A 112 3.99 -5.75 1.84
N PHE A 113 4.35 -6.36 2.99
CA PHE A 113 5.48 -7.29 3.01
C PHE A 113 5.16 -8.66 3.62
N GLY A 114 3.90 -9.06 3.60
CA GLY A 114 3.51 -10.42 3.96
C GLY A 114 3.19 -10.60 5.43
N GLY A 115 3.67 -11.66 6.01
CA GLY A 115 3.30 -12.05 7.35
C GLY A 115 4.46 -12.23 8.30
N ILE A 116 4.18 -12.04 9.59
CA ILE A 116 5.17 -12.21 10.66
C ILE A 116 5.69 -13.64 10.73
N ILE A 117 4.91 -14.63 10.26
CA ILE A 117 5.37 -16.02 10.23
C ILE A 117 6.58 -16.22 9.30
N ASP A 118 6.73 -15.35 8.30
CA ASP A 118 7.85 -15.39 7.37
C ASP A 118 8.90 -14.31 7.65
N TRP A 119 8.75 -13.59 8.75
CA TRP A 119 9.67 -12.53 9.14
C TRP A 119 10.89 -13.15 9.85
N PRO A 120 12.08 -13.11 9.22
CA PRO A 120 13.26 -13.81 9.78
C PRO A 120 14.05 -12.96 10.77
N TYR A 121 13.54 -11.81 11.13
CA TYR A 121 14.24 -10.88 12.02
C TYR A 121 13.59 -10.83 13.39
N GLU A 122 14.13 -9.99 14.27
CA GLU A 122 13.65 -9.89 15.64
C GLU A 122 12.23 -9.35 15.75
N ILE A 123 11.53 -9.83 16.76
CA ILE A 123 10.24 -9.31 17.19
C ILE A 123 10.30 -8.98 18.67
N VAL A 124 9.41 -8.14 19.12
CA VAL A 124 9.31 -7.71 20.52
C VAL A 124 7.92 -8.01 21.08
N LYS A 125 7.78 -7.93 22.38
CA LYS A 125 6.48 -8.07 23.04
C LYS A 125 6.08 -6.79 23.75
#